data_e4734221d4ea4bae3cc91f1a28f16ef8
#
_entry.id   e4734221d4ea4bae3cc91f1a28f16ef8
#
_cell.length_a   1.000
_cell.length_b   1.000
_cell.length_c   1.000
_cell.angle_alpha   90.00
_cell.angle_beta   90.00
_cell.angle_gamma   90.00
#
_symmetry.space_group_name_H-M   'P 1'
#
loop_
_entity.id
_entity.type
_entity.pdbx_description
1 polymer ?
#
loop_
_entity_poly.entity_id
_entity_poly.type
_entity_poly.pdbx_seq_one_letter_code
_entity_poly.pdbx_strand_id
1 'polypeptide(L)'
;PAVTRALDILELFLDGDGTLSAPDIVRKLQLPRTTVHELVTTLAARSYIVQVPGQPGRYRLGVRPYQLGSRYAEQLDLAAEGQQVARSVAETCDETVHVAILEGTDVIYIAKVDSTHAVRMVSAAGRRLPAHCTSVGKMLLASLPEPELTARIPDSAQLAAMTPNSITDPGALREALAEIRERGLAVENRESNPDVSC
;
A
#
# COMPACT_ATOMS: atom_id res chain seq x y z
N PRO A 1 -4.10 -2.30 -24.19
CA PRO A 1 -2.90 -2.93 -24.71
C PRO A 1 -2.51 -4.16 -23.87
N ALA A 2 -1.76 -5.12 -24.43
CA ALA A 2 -1.43 -6.36 -23.72
C ALA A 2 -0.61 -6.13 -22.45
N VAL A 3 0.30 -5.15 -22.48
CA VAL A 3 1.14 -4.78 -21.32
C VAL A 3 0.28 -4.29 -20.15
N THR A 4 -0.66 -3.39 -20.36
CA THR A 4 -1.57 -2.89 -19.33
C THR A 4 -2.31 -4.05 -18.67
N ARG A 5 -2.91 -4.94 -19.46
CA ARG A 5 -3.65 -6.10 -18.97
C ARG A 5 -2.77 -7.07 -18.16
N ALA A 6 -1.50 -7.23 -18.54
CA ALA A 6 -0.56 -8.06 -17.80
C ALA A 6 -0.22 -7.43 -16.44
N LEU A 7 -0.07 -6.11 -16.37
CA LEU A 7 0.11 -5.37 -15.11
C LEU A 7 -1.14 -5.46 -14.24
N ASP A 8 -2.33 -5.23 -14.81
CA ASP A 8 -3.61 -5.38 -14.09
C ASP A 8 -3.73 -6.77 -13.45
N ILE A 9 -3.28 -7.84 -14.13
CA ILE A 9 -3.27 -9.20 -13.57
C ILE A 9 -2.31 -9.30 -12.38
N LEU A 10 -1.12 -8.71 -12.45
CA LEU A 10 -0.15 -8.73 -11.35
C LEU A 10 -0.66 -7.95 -10.14
N GLU A 11 -1.30 -6.83 -10.36
CA GLU A 11 -1.87 -5.97 -9.31
C GLU A 11 -2.99 -6.68 -8.54
N LEU A 12 -3.76 -7.57 -9.16
CA LEU A 12 -4.77 -8.37 -8.46
C LEU A 12 -4.22 -9.24 -7.32
N PHE A 13 -2.92 -9.57 -7.33
CA PHE A 13 -2.27 -10.34 -6.26
C PHE A 13 -1.88 -9.48 -5.05
N LEU A 14 -2.02 -8.16 -5.12
CA LEU A 14 -1.79 -7.27 -3.98
C LEU A 14 -2.91 -7.39 -2.94
N ASP A 15 -4.09 -7.84 -3.36
CA ASP A 15 -5.27 -7.99 -2.53
C ASP A 15 -5.59 -9.46 -2.22
N GLY A 16 -6.35 -9.68 -1.15
CA GLY A 16 -6.87 -10.99 -0.77
C GLY A 16 -5.83 -11.94 -0.17
N ASP A 17 -5.98 -13.24 -0.46
CA ASP A 17 -5.11 -14.31 0.07
C ASP A 17 -3.82 -14.52 -0.75
N GLY A 18 -3.55 -13.63 -1.72
CA GLY A 18 -2.37 -13.70 -2.58
C GLY A 18 -2.41 -14.84 -3.62
N THR A 19 -3.57 -15.51 -3.79
CA THR A 19 -3.76 -16.57 -4.78
C THR A 19 -4.96 -16.33 -5.69
N LEU A 20 -4.84 -16.60 -6.98
CA LEU A 20 -5.90 -16.39 -7.97
C LEU A 20 -5.95 -17.56 -8.97
N SER A 21 -7.15 -17.90 -9.40
CA SER A 21 -7.36 -18.78 -10.56
C SER A 21 -7.58 -17.98 -11.84
N ALA A 22 -7.37 -18.58 -13.00
CA ALA A 22 -7.68 -17.93 -14.28
C ALA A 22 -9.17 -17.52 -14.39
N PRO A 23 -10.16 -18.28 -13.91
CA PRO A 23 -11.55 -17.82 -13.83
C PRO A 23 -11.74 -16.59 -12.91
N ASP A 24 -11.00 -16.48 -11.81
CA ASP A 24 -11.07 -15.30 -10.93
C ASP A 24 -10.58 -14.05 -11.65
N ILE A 25 -9.47 -14.16 -12.38
CA ILE A 25 -8.89 -13.07 -13.20
C ILE A 25 -9.89 -12.63 -14.28
N VAL A 26 -10.49 -13.59 -14.99
CA VAL A 26 -11.53 -13.31 -16.01
C VAL A 26 -12.68 -12.49 -15.41
N ARG A 27 -13.17 -12.92 -14.23
CA ARG A 27 -14.29 -12.25 -13.55
C ARG A 27 -13.93 -10.85 -13.05
N LYS A 28 -12.74 -10.69 -12.45
CA LYS A 28 -12.32 -9.41 -11.87
C LYS A 28 -12.00 -8.37 -12.94
N LEU A 29 -11.29 -8.75 -14.01
CA LEU A 29 -10.87 -7.83 -15.08
C LEU A 29 -11.81 -7.79 -16.28
N GLN A 30 -12.83 -8.65 -16.31
CA GLN A 30 -13.78 -8.78 -17.42
C GLN A 30 -13.10 -8.99 -18.80
N LEU A 31 -11.98 -9.70 -18.80
CA LEU A 31 -11.21 -10.00 -20.01
C LEU A 31 -11.67 -11.33 -20.64
N PRO A 32 -11.54 -11.49 -21.98
CA PRO A 32 -11.78 -12.77 -22.64
C PRO A 32 -10.89 -13.88 -22.08
N ARG A 33 -11.43 -15.08 -21.94
CA ARG A 33 -10.71 -16.27 -21.40
C ARG A 33 -9.41 -16.57 -22.15
N THR A 34 -9.41 -16.42 -23.48
CA THR A 34 -8.23 -16.62 -24.33
C THR A 34 -7.13 -15.63 -23.98
N THR A 35 -7.47 -14.35 -23.84
CA THR A 35 -6.53 -13.29 -23.47
C THR A 35 -5.92 -13.56 -22.07
N VAL A 36 -6.76 -13.92 -21.08
CA VAL A 36 -6.26 -14.24 -19.75
C VAL A 36 -5.33 -15.47 -19.80
N HIS A 37 -5.68 -16.50 -20.55
CA HIS A 37 -4.84 -17.70 -20.68
C HIS A 37 -3.46 -17.36 -21.27
N GLU A 38 -3.40 -16.58 -22.35
CA GLU A 38 -2.14 -16.17 -22.98
C GLU A 38 -1.27 -15.35 -22.03
N LEU A 39 -1.87 -14.38 -21.32
CA LEU A 39 -1.15 -13.52 -20.38
C LEU A 39 -0.65 -14.31 -19.16
N VAL A 40 -1.48 -15.15 -18.56
CA VAL A 40 -1.10 -16.04 -17.45
C VAL A 40 0.03 -16.98 -17.87
N THR A 41 -0.06 -17.59 -19.05
CA THR A 41 1.01 -18.46 -19.58
C THR A 41 2.31 -17.69 -19.75
N THR A 42 2.26 -16.46 -20.28
CA THR A 42 3.44 -15.61 -20.46
C THR A 42 4.05 -15.19 -19.12
N LEU A 43 3.22 -14.76 -18.17
CA LEU A 43 3.66 -14.36 -16.82
C LEU A 43 4.28 -15.55 -16.07
N ALA A 44 3.69 -16.74 -16.21
CA ALA A 44 4.21 -17.97 -15.60
C ALA A 44 5.55 -18.39 -16.22
N ALA A 45 5.66 -18.38 -17.54
CA ALA A 45 6.91 -18.68 -18.26
C ALA A 45 8.06 -17.76 -17.87
N ARG A 46 7.75 -16.52 -17.45
CA ARG A 46 8.72 -15.52 -17.00
C ARG A 46 8.89 -15.43 -15.47
N SER A 47 8.31 -16.37 -14.72
CA SER A 47 8.38 -16.46 -13.25
C SER A 47 7.81 -15.24 -12.50
N TYR A 48 6.93 -14.46 -13.14
CA TYR A 48 6.14 -13.42 -12.46
C TYR A 48 5.06 -14.02 -11.57
N ILE A 49 4.46 -15.12 -12.03
CA ILE A 49 3.53 -15.95 -11.26
C ILE A 49 3.98 -17.41 -11.33
N VAL A 50 3.54 -18.21 -10.38
CA VAL A 50 3.77 -19.66 -10.36
C VAL A 50 2.50 -20.38 -9.91
N GLN A 51 2.31 -21.61 -10.35
CA GLN A 51 1.21 -22.44 -9.84
C GLN A 51 1.41 -22.76 -8.36
N VAL A 52 0.31 -22.75 -7.62
CA VAL A 52 0.32 -23.17 -6.21
C VAL A 52 0.46 -24.69 -6.16
N PRO A 53 1.46 -25.24 -5.45
CA PRO A 53 1.63 -26.68 -5.31
C PRO A 53 0.35 -27.35 -4.78
N GLY A 54 -0.06 -28.44 -5.41
CA GLY A 54 -1.28 -29.18 -5.03
C GLY A 54 -2.61 -28.52 -5.43
N GLN A 55 -2.60 -27.36 -6.08
CA GLN A 55 -3.80 -26.65 -6.53
C GLN A 55 -3.73 -26.31 -8.04
N PRO A 56 -4.04 -27.25 -8.93
CA PRO A 56 -3.99 -27.02 -10.38
C PRO A 56 -4.86 -25.82 -10.79
N GLY A 57 -4.30 -24.95 -11.63
CA GLY A 57 -5.03 -23.76 -12.13
C GLY A 57 -5.10 -22.58 -11.14
N ARG A 58 -4.52 -22.68 -9.93
CA ARG A 58 -4.29 -21.56 -9.04
C ARG A 58 -2.86 -21.06 -9.12
N TYR A 59 -2.70 -19.76 -9.06
CA TYR A 59 -1.42 -19.06 -9.20
C TYR A 59 -1.18 -18.17 -7.99
N ARG A 60 0.08 -17.93 -7.68
CA ARG A 60 0.58 -16.94 -6.73
C ARG A 60 1.73 -16.17 -7.37
N LEU A 61 2.17 -15.08 -6.76
CA LEU A 61 3.37 -14.37 -7.22
C LEU A 61 4.58 -15.30 -7.24
N GLY A 62 5.39 -15.19 -8.28
CA GLY A 62 6.64 -15.89 -8.47
C GLY A 62 7.84 -15.11 -7.91
N VAL A 63 9.05 -15.55 -8.26
CA VAL A 63 10.28 -14.90 -7.76
C VAL A 63 10.60 -13.56 -8.45
N ARG A 64 10.10 -13.35 -9.66
CA ARG A 64 10.47 -12.16 -10.44
C ARG A 64 9.98 -10.85 -9.83
N PRO A 65 8.74 -10.70 -9.35
CA PRO A 65 8.30 -9.52 -8.60
C PRO A 65 9.17 -9.22 -7.37
N TYR A 66 9.59 -10.28 -6.63
CA TYR A 66 10.50 -10.12 -5.51
C TYR A 66 11.86 -9.55 -5.94
N GLN A 67 12.46 -10.08 -7.02
CA GLN A 67 13.74 -9.57 -7.54
C GLN A 67 13.66 -8.10 -7.97
N LEU A 68 12.55 -7.69 -8.62
CA LEU A 68 12.34 -6.30 -9.00
C LEU A 68 12.16 -5.40 -7.77
N GLY A 69 11.36 -5.85 -6.81
CA GLY A 69 11.15 -5.13 -5.55
C GLY A 69 12.42 -5.00 -4.73
N SER A 70 13.26 -6.05 -4.66
CA SER A 70 14.56 -6.00 -3.97
C SER A 70 15.50 -5.00 -4.63
N ARG A 71 15.55 -4.95 -5.97
CA ARG A 71 16.36 -3.96 -6.68
C ARG A 71 15.89 -2.54 -6.46
N TYR A 72 14.58 -2.33 -6.40
CA TYR A 72 14.02 -1.04 -6.03
C TYR A 72 14.41 -0.67 -4.59
N ALA A 73 14.26 -1.60 -3.65
CA ALA A 73 14.62 -1.38 -2.25
C ALA A 73 16.11 -1.10 -2.03
N GLU A 74 17.01 -1.78 -2.78
CA GLU A 74 18.46 -1.50 -2.76
C GLU A 74 18.82 -0.08 -3.22
N GLN A 75 18.01 0.53 -4.09
CA GLN A 75 18.17 1.91 -4.55
C GLN A 75 17.62 2.94 -3.57
N LEU A 76 16.81 2.50 -2.61
CA LEU A 76 16.24 3.31 -1.54
C LEU A 76 17.06 3.08 -0.26
N ASP A 77 18.14 3.86 -0.06
CA ASP A 77 18.83 3.97 1.24
C ASP A 77 17.82 4.22 2.39
N LEU A 78 16.73 4.92 2.07
CA LEU A 78 15.64 5.25 2.99
C LEU A 78 14.95 4.01 3.59
N ALA A 79 14.84 2.90 2.86
CA ALA A 79 14.22 1.68 3.40
C ALA A 79 15.13 1.00 4.42
N ALA A 80 16.44 0.95 4.18
CA ALA A 80 17.42 0.38 5.10
C ALA A 80 17.56 1.23 6.37
N GLU A 81 17.73 2.53 6.21
CA GLU A 81 17.78 3.50 7.30
C GLU A 81 16.47 3.51 8.09
N GLY A 82 15.34 3.54 7.39
CA GLY A 82 14.01 3.49 8.00
C GLY A 82 13.78 2.23 8.81
N GLN A 83 14.24 1.07 8.35
CA GLN A 83 14.15 -0.19 9.08
C GLN A 83 14.98 -0.17 10.37
N GLN A 84 16.16 0.46 10.34
CA GLN A 84 17.02 0.58 11.53
C GLN A 84 16.38 1.51 12.56
N VAL A 85 15.90 2.68 12.15
CA VAL A 85 15.20 3.63 13.01
C VAL A 85 13.93 3.00 13.60
N ALA A 86 13.13 2.31 12.76
CA ALA A 86 11.91 1.65 13.20
C ALA A 86 12.17 0.59 14.30
N ARG A 87 13.28 -0.16 14.23
CA ARG A 87 13.67 -1.11 15.27
C ARG A 87 13.97 -0.40 16.60
N SER A 88 14.77 0.65 16.56
CA SER A 88 15.12 1.41 17.78
C SER A 88 13.89 2.02 18.45
N VAL A 89 12.92 2.51 17.66
CA VAL A 89 11.66 3.03 18.18
C VAL A 89 10.81 1.91 18.78
N ALA A 90 10.63 0.80 18.05
CA ALA A 90 9.84 -0.34 18.52
C ALA A 90 10.40 -0.96 19.80
N GLU A 91 11.72 -1.05 19.93
CA GLU A 91 12.40 -1.50 21.17
C GLU A 91 12.13 -0.56 22.36
N THR A 92 11.87 0.72 22.10
CA THR A 92 11.64 1.73 23.15
C THR A 92 10.18 1.75 23.61
N CYS A 93 9.22 1.66 22.66
CA CYS A 93 7.79 1.81 22.97
C CYS A 93 7.00 0.50 22.97
N ASP A 94 7.59 -0.61 22.48
CA ASP A 94 6.95 -1.91 22.27
C ASP A 94 5.66 -1.82 21.42
N GLU A 95 5.65 -0.90 20.47
CA GLU A 95 4.53 -0.76 19.52
C GLU A 95 4.98 -1.07 18.07
N THR A 96 4.02 -1.41 17.21
CA THR A 96 4.30 -1.61 15.79
C THR A 96 4.68 -0.29 15.14
N VAL A 97 5.86 -0.24 14.52
CA VAL A 97 6.39 0.95 13.85
C VAL A 97 6.40 0.74 12.33
N HIS A 98 5.90 1.73 11.62
CA HIS A 98 5.91 1.77 10.15
C HIS A 98 6.74 2.94 9.65
N VAL A 99 7.42 2.71 8.53
CA VAL A 99 8.02 3.78 7.72
C VAL A 99 7.34 3.77 6.35
N ALA A 100 6.95 4.93 5.86
CA ALA A 100 6.26 5.05 4.60
C ALA A 100 6.78 6.22 3.77
N ILE A 101 6.56 6.14 2.47
CA ILE A 101 6.76 7.22 1.50
C ILE A 101 5.41 7.65 0.92
N LEU A 102 5.34 8.88 0.42
CA LEU A 102 4.17 9.41 -0.27
C LEU A 102 4.31 9.16 -1.77
N GLU A 103 3.32 8.48 -2.35
CA GLU A 103 3.22 8.22 -3.78
C GLU A 103 1.87 8.72 -4.31
N GLY A 104 1.88 9.84 -5.02
CA GLY A 104 0.65 10.51 -5.43
C GLY A 104 -0.15 10.98 -4.21
N THR A 105 -1.34 10.43 -4.01
CA THR A 105 -2.24 10.68 -2.87
C THR A 105 -2.25 9.54 -1.85
N ASP A 106 -1.38 8.53 -2.03
CA ASP A 106 -1.29 7.36 -1.18
C ASP A 106 0.04 7.28 -0.44
N VAL A 107 0.08 6.53 0.64
CA VAL A 107 1.32 6.09 1.27
C VAL A 107 1.64 4.66 0.88
N ILE A 108 2.93 4.38 0.73
CA ILE A 108 3.47 3.03 0.58
C ILE A 108 4.36 2.75 1.78
N TYR A 109 4.04 1.71 2.55
CA TYR A 109 4.88 1.26 3.65
C TYR A 109 6.14 0.59 3.11
N ILE A 110 7.32 1.15 3.42
CA ILE A 110 8.62 0.66 2.97
C ILE A 110 9.36 -0.14 4.05
N ALA A 111 9.01 0.05 5.32
CA ALA A 111 9.53 -0.73 6.43
C ALA A 111 8.45 -0.93 7.51
N LYS A 112 8.55 -2.03 8.25
CA LYS A 112 7.70 -2.38 9.38
C LYS A 112 8.50 -3.15 10.43
N VAL A 113 8.27 -2.81 11.70
CA VAL A 113 8.71 -3.61 12.85
C VAL A 113 7.49 -3.86 13.73
N ASP A 114 7.22 -5.12 14.01
CA ASP A 114 6.10 -5.52 14.86
C ASP A 114 6.43 -5.33 16.35
N SER A 115 5.39 -5.00 17.14
CA SER A 115 5.44 -5.09 18.60
C SER A 115 5.57 -6.54 19.06
N THR A 116 5.88 -6.73 20.35
CA THR A 116 5.88 -8.07 20.97
C THR A 116 4.49 -8.51 21.41
N HIS A 117 3.47 -7.65 21.29
CA HIS A 117 2.10 -7.96 21.70
C HIS A 117 1.49 -9.13 20.92
N ALA A 118 0.62 -9.90 21.60
CA ALA A 118 -0.07 -11.04 20.98
C ALA A 118 -1.06 -10.61 19.89
N VAL A 119 -1.69 -9.45 20.04
CA VAL A 119 -2.55 -8.81 19.00
C VAL A 119 -1.70 -7.85 18.21
N ARG A 120 -1.56 -8.13 16.92
CA ARG A 120 -0.70 -7.34 16.01
C ARG A 120 -1.51 -6.73 14.90
N MET A 121 -1.12 -5.55 14.47
CA MET A 121 -1.69 -4.94 13.27
C MET A 121 -1.34 -5.78 12.03
N VAL A 122 -2.37 -6.20 11.28
CA VAL A 122 -2.19 -6.88 9.99
C VAL A 122 -1.81 -5.83 8.94
N SER A 123 -0.51 -5.58 8.80
CA SER A 123 0.06 -4.69 7.80
C SER A 123 1.35 -5.32 7.26
N ALA A 124 1.78 -4.92 6.07
CA ALA A 124 2.99 -5.43 5.43
C ALA A 124 3.72 -4.30 4.70
N ALA A 125 5.04 -4.43 4.56
CA ALA A 125 5.78 -3.61 3.62
C ALA A 125 5.23 -3.83 2.20
N GLY A 126 5.17 -2.77 1.39
CA GLY A 126 4.53 -2.76 0.08
C GLY A 126 3.02 -2.45 0.11
N ARG A 127 2.37 -2.41 1.27
CA ARG A 127 0.95 -2.04 1.34
C ARG A 127 0.77 -0.55 1.03
N ARG A 128 -0.26 -0.27 0.25
CA ARG A 128 -0.69 1.08 -0.14
C ARG A 128 -1.98 1.45 0.60
N LEU A 129 -2.05 2.68 1.13
CA LEU A 129 -3.25 3.23 1.75
C LEU A 129 -3.42 4.69 1.36
N PRO A 130 -4.66 5.23 1.29
CA PRO A 130 -4.89 6.64 1.10
C PRO A 130 -4.20 7.47 2.19
N ALA A 131 -3.38 8.45 1.80
CA ALA A 131 -2.57 9.23 2.73
C ALA A 131 -3.43 9.98 3.75
N HIS A 132 -4.59 10.49 3.33
CA HIS A 132 -5.50 11.24 4.20
C HIS A 132 -6.12 10.40 5.32
N CYS A 133 -6.14 9.07 5.20
CA CYS A 133 -6.67 8.15 6.21
C CYS A 133 -5.60 7.63 7.20
N THR A 134 -4.33 8.02 7.07
CA THR A 134 -3.25 7.50 7.91
C THR A 134 -2.49 8.64 8.60
N SER A 135 -2.00 8.42 9.83
CA SER A 135 -1.17 9.42 10.53
C SER A 135 0.08 9.78 9.74
N VAL A 136 0.84 8.78 9.28
CA VAL A 136 2.04 9.02 8.47
C VAL A 136 1.72 9.73 7.16
N GLY A 137 0.60 9.41 6.52
CA GLY A 137 0.18 10.06 5.28
C GLY A 137 -0.24 11.50 5.50
N LYS A 138 -1.02 11.79 6.56
CA LYS A 138 -1.36 13.17 6.93
C LYS A 138 -0.11 13.98 7.26
N MET A 139 0.88 13.39 7.95
CA MET A 139 2.15 14.06 8.23
C MET A 139 2.94 14.37 6.95
N LEU A 140 3.02 13.43 6.01
CA LEU A 140 3.69 13.63 4.72
C LEU A 140 2.96 14.68 3.86
N LEU A 141 1.63 14.65 3.81
CA LEU A 141 0.82 15.68 3.13
C LEU A 141 1.01 17.06 3.77
N ALA A 142 1.04 17.12 5.10
CA ALA A 142 1.27 18.37 5.84
C ALA A 142 2.66 18.97 5.55
N SER A 143 3.64 18.15 5.21
CA SER A 143 5.01 18.58 4.89
C SER A 143 5.16 19.12 3.46
N LEU A 144 4.15 18.95 2.59
CA LEU A 144 4.22 19.43 1.22
C LEU A 144 4.05 20.96 1.14
N PRO A 145 4.72 21.63 0.19
CA PRO A 145 4.40 23.00 -0.17
C PRO A 145 2.94 23.10 -0.65
N GLU A 146 2.26 24.21 -0.32
CA GLU A 146 0.84 24.39 -0.65
C GLU A 146 0.48 24.19 -2.15
N PRO A 147 1.29 24.65 -3.12
CA PRO A 147 1.01 24.37 -4.53
C PRO A 147 1.02 22.88 -4.88
N GLU A 148 1.91 22.11 -4.25
CA GLU A 148 2.02 20.66 -4.48
C GLU A 148 0.86 19.92 -3.81
N LEU A 149 0.49 20.29 -2.60
CA LEU A 149 -0.68 19.75 -1.91
C LEU A 149 -1.95 19.98 -2.71
N THR A 150 -2.16 21.22 -3.21
CA THR A 150 -3.33 21.58 -4.03
C THR A 150 -3.35 20.81 -5.36
N ALA A 151 -2.19 20.58 -5.99
CA ALA A 151 -2.11 19.80 -7.21
C ALA A 151 -2.48 18.32 -6.99
N ARG A 152 -2.13 17.75 -5.83
CA ARG A 152 -2.46 16.37 -5.47
C ARG A 152 -3.89 16.21 -4.98
N ILE A 153 -4.36 17.15 -4.16
CA ILE A 153 -5.69 17.13 -3.53
C ILE A 153 -6.35 18.50 -3.80
N PRO A 154 -6.93 18.70 -4.99
CA PRO A 154 -7.71 19.90 -5.28
C PRO A 154 -8.99 19.95 -4.42
N ASP A 155 -9.59 21.12 -4.27
CA ASP A 155 -10.81 21.29 -3.47
C ASP A 155 -12.02 20.48 -4.02
N SER A 156 -11.97 20.11 -5.29
CA SER A 156 -12.96 19.25 -5.92
C SER A 156 -12.66 17.75 -5.77
N ALA A 157 -11.59 17.35 -5.07
CA ALA A 157 -11.23 15.94 -4.90
C ALA A 157 -12.32 15.20 -4.12
N GLN A 158 -12.57 13.96 -4.54
CA GLN A 158 -13.37 13.03 -3.78
C GLN A 158 -12.45 12.12 -2.99
N LEU A 159 -12.40 12.31 -1.67
CA LEU A 159 -11.60 11.50 -0.78
C LEU A 159 -12.35 10.23 -0.40
N ALA A 160 -11.70 9.08 -0.57
CA ALA A 160 -12.30 7.79 -0.27
C ALA A 160 -12.49 7.61 1.24
N ALA A 161 -13.67 7.13 1.67
CA ALA A 161 -13.91 6.70 3.04
C ALA A 161 -13.47 5.24 3.19
N MET A 162 -12.51 4.96 4.07
CA MET A 162 -12.16 3.59 4.48
C MET A 162 -12.97 3.15 5.69
N THR A 163 -13.36 4.10 6.53
CA THR A 163 -14.22 3.91 7.70
C THR A 163 -15.16 5.11 7.84
N PRO A 164 -16.16 5.05 8.73
CA PRO A 164 -16.99 6.22 9.04
C PRO A 164 -16.22 7.42 9.61
N ASN A 165 -15.00 7.19 10.14
CA ASN A 165 -14.16 8.23 10.72
C ASN A 165 -13.21 8.88 9.69
N SER A 166 -13.13 8.36 8.48
CA SER A 166 -12.25 8.92 7.44
C SER A 166 -12.63 10.35 7.09
N ILE A 167 -11.66 11.23 6.97
CA ILE A 167 -11.87 12.59 6.47
C ILE A 167 -12.14 12.50 4.97
N THR A 168 -13.34 12.87 4.53
CA THR A 168 -13.76 12.80 3.12
C THR A 168 -13.89 14.17 2.46
N ASP A 169 -13.89 15.26 3.27
CA ASP A 169 -13.94 16.62 2.78
C ASP A 169 -12.53 17.22 2.65
N PRO A 170 -12.11 17.72 1.47
CA PRO A 170 -10.81 18.33 1.27
C PRO A 170 -10.56 19.57 2.17
N GLY A 171 -11.61 20.33 2.48
CA GLY A 171 -11.52 21.50 3.38
C GLY A 171 -11.17 21.07 4.80
N ALA A 172 -11.90 20.10 5.35
CA ALA A 172 -11.61 19.52 6.67
C ALA A 172 -10.21 18.86 6.72
N LEU A 173 -9.78 18.22 5.62
CA LEU A 173 -8.41 17.71 5.54
C LEU A 173 -7.37 18.83 5.63
N ARG A 174 -7.56 19.97 4.93
CA ARG A 174 -6.62 21.11 4.98
C ARG A 174 -6.51 21.70 6.38
N GLU A 175 -7.63 21.80 7.09
CA GLU A 175 -7.64 22.25 8.49
C GLU A 175 -6.82 21.30 9.38
N ALA A 176 -7.06 19.99 9.26
CA ALA A 176 -6.29 18.99 9.99
C ALA A 176 -4.79 19.03 9.65
N LEU A 177 -4.43 19.22 8.37
CA LEU A 177 -3.03 19.33 7.93
C LEU A 177 -2.36 20.60 8.46
N ALA A 178 -3.10 21.73 8.61
CA ALA A 178 -2.58 22.93 9.22
C ALA A 178 -2.25 22.72 10.70
N GLU A 179 -3.14 22.08 11.46
CA GLU A 179 -2.88 21.72 12.86
C GLU A 179 -1.67 20.78 12.99
N ILE A 180 -1.53 19.80 12.09
CA ILE A 180 -0.40 18.87 12.08
C ILE A 180 0.91 19.62 11.85
N ARG A 181 0.95 20.61 10.94
CA ARG A 181 2.14 21.46 10.72
C ARG A 181 2.57 22.20 11.99
N GLU A 182 1.61 22.76 12.71
CA GLU A 182 1.90 23.49 13.95
C GLU A 182 2.39 22.58 15.07
N ARG A 183 1.76 21.40 15.21
CA ARG A 183 2.06 20.45 16.29
C ARG A 183 3.28 19.57 16.00
N GLY A 184 3.67 19.38 14.74
CA GLY A 184 4.72 18.44 14.32
C GLY A 184 4.36 16.96 14.55
N LEU A 185 3.07 16.68 14.73
CA LEU A 185 2.55 15.34 15.05
C LEU A 185 1.19 15.13 14.40
N ALA A 186 0.99 14.01 13.73
CA ALA A 186 -0.29 13.57 13.19
C ALA A 186 -0.85 12.41 14.02
N VAL A 187 -2.15 12.45 14.28
CA VAL A 187 -2.91 11.36 14.90
C VAL A 187 -3.97 10.88 13.94
N GLU A 188 -4.17 9.58 13.90
CA GLU A 188 -5.23 8.90 13.17
C GLU A 188 -6.06 8.09 14.17
N ASN A 189 -7.38 8.30 14.16
CA ASN A 189 -8.30 7.62 15.05
C ASN A 189 -9.32 6.80 14.28
N ARG A 190 -8.94 5.56 13.96
CA ARG A 190 -9.81 4.60 13.24
C ARG A 190 -10.26 5.08 11.87
N GLU A 191 -9.42 5.87 11.19
CA GLU A 191 -9.74 6.44 9.87
C GLU A 191 -9.40 5.47 8.75
N SER A 192 -8.33 4.68 8.90
CA SER A 192 -7.89 3.67 7.93
C SER A 192 -8.42 2.26 8.24
N ASN A 193 -8.68 1.98 9.50
CA ASN A 193 -9.19 0.70 10.00
C ASN A 193 -9.97 0.95 11.30
N PRO A 194 -11.18 0.35 11.49
CA PRO A 194 -12.02 0.58 12.67
C PRO A 194 -11.37 0.11 13.99
N ASP A 195 -10.37 -0.75 13.93
CA ASP A 195 -9.72 -1.35 15.09
C ASP A 195 -8.33 -0.76 15.39
N VAL A 196 -7.90 0.26 14.63
CA VAL A 196 -6.53 0.80 14.72
C VAL A 196 -6.56 2.30 14.92
N SER A 197 -5.67 2.79 15.78
CA SER A 197 -5.34 4.22 15.92
C SER A 197 -3.82 4.39 15.94
N CYS A 198 -3.33 5.48 15.36
CA CYS A 198 -1.91 5.82 15.24
C CYS A 198 -1.65 7.28 15.62
#